data_309854f096a6a01e5c20eb5973d70301
#
_entry.id   309854f096a6a01e5c20eb5973d70301
#
_cell.length_a   1.000
_cell.length_b   1.000
_cell.length_c   1.000
_cell.angle_alpha   90.00
_cell.angle_beta   90.00
_cell.angle_gamma   90.00
#
_symmetry.space_group_name_H-M   'P 1'
#
loop_
_entity.id
_entity.type
_entity.pdbx_description
1 polymer ?
#
loop_
_entity_poly.entity_id
_entity_poly.type
_entity_poly.pdbx_seq_one_letter_code
_entity_poly.pdbx_strand_id
1 'polypeptide(L)'
;MVQYNAAQRKNVRILLVGDPGVGKTSLILSLVSEEFPEDVPPKAEEITIPANVTPEQVPTNIVDYSSTEQTDETLNEEIVKAHVVCIVYSVEDEDSLDRITSHWLPLIRNAIGEDQQRKPVVLVGNKVDLIEYSTIDSVLTIMEDFPEVESCVECSAKTLHNISEMFYYAQKAVLHPTSPLYIMEEQDLTPACKKSLIRIFKICDIDGDNLLNDYELNLFQRRCFNTPLQPQILDEVKVVIQKNIPDGIFHDAVTLKGFLFLHCLFIQRGRNETTWAVLRRFGYNEQLEMCKDYLRPTLKIPPGSSTELSHRGQQFLTALFERYDRDGDGALSPEEHKMLFSTCPSAPWSYSTDIRKSCPTNDQGWVTLHGWMCRWTLMTLIDVLKTLEYLAYLGFNVHENDSQLAAIHVTRERRIDLAKRQSSRSVYMCHVIGPKGAGKTGLCRGFLVEDMKSLIGKEFKTNVVHCVNTVQVYGQEKHLILRDIDVKHALDPLQPQEVNCDVACLVYDSSNPRSFEYIARIYIKYYAESKIPVMIVGTKGDLDERRQDYLLQPSEFCSKYKLLPPHLFSLKSNKKEVYTKLATMAAFPHLRQFGLMTEDPTLWWKAGLGVAAATVLGFVVLKALHSAGTHVRY
;
A
#
# COMPACT_ATOMS: atom_id res chain seq x y z
N MET A 1 0.55 -17.91 5.49
CA MET A 1 1.99 -17.53 5.38
C MET A 1 2.15 -16.81 4.06
N VAL A 2 2.08 -15.48 4.06
CA VAL A 2 2.63 -14.71 2.95
C VAL A 2 4.14 -14.79 3.12
N GLN A 3 4.76 -15.77 2.47
CA GLN A 3 6.15 -15.61 2.09
C GLN A 3 6.16 -14.34 1.25
N TYR A 4 6.55 -13.19 1.85
CA TYR A 4 7.22 -12.20 1.06
C TYR A 4 8.33 -12.99 0.36
N ASN A 5 8.16 -13.21 -0.94
CA ASN A 5 9.23 -13.73 -1.77
C ASN A 5 10.43 -12.90 -1.36
N ALA A 6 11.38 -13.55 -0.68
CA ALA A 6 12.68 -12.97 -0.39
C ALA A 6 13.08 -12.30 -1.68
N ALA A 7 13.13 -10.97 -1.67
CA ALA A 7 13.42 -10.14 -2.83
C ALA A 7 14.50 -10.88 -3.60
N GLN A 8 14.23 -11.21 -4.85
CA GLN A 8 15.01 -12.07 -5.73
C GLN A 8 16.33 -12.42 -5.08
N ARG A 9 16.53 -13.66 -4.64
CA ARG A 9 17.71 -14.08 -3.89
C ARG A 9 18.92 -13.57 -4.67
N LYS A 10 19.44 -12.40 -4.29
CA LYS A 10 20.54 -11.75 -4.99
C LYS A 10 21.71 -12.69 -4.80
N ASN A 11 22.25 -13.19 -5.90
CA ASN A 11 23.52 -13.86 -5.88
C ASN A 11 24.57 -12.83 -5.39
N VAL A 12 25.28 -13.12 -4.33
CA VAL A 12 26.34 -12.25 -3.82
C VAL A 12 27.63 -12.63 -4.53
N ARG A 13 28.26 -11.65 -5.22
CA ARG A 13 29.55 -11.81 -5.90
C ARG A 13 30.63 -11.12 -5.08
N ILE A 14 31.54 -11.91 -4.48
CA ILE A 14 32.66 -11.47 -3.66
C ILE A 14 33.92 -11.51 -4.52
N LEU A 15 34.62 -10.40 -4.64
CA LEU A 15 35.92 -10.31 -5.33
C LEU A 15 37.02 -10.17 -4.28
N LEU A 16 38.04 -11.04 -4.33
CA LEU A 16 39.26 -10.92 -3.52
C LEU A 16 40.34 -10.20 -4.33
N VAL A 17 40.84 -9.10 -3.80
CA VAL A 17 41.97 -8.31 -4.35
C VAL A 17 43.05 -8.16 -3.28
N GLY A 18 44.23 -7.73 -3.66
CA GLY A 18 45.37 -7.55 -2.77
C GLY A 18 46.68 -7.92 -3.48
N ASP A 19 47.80 -7.65 -2.84
CA ASP A 19 49.12 -7.87 -3.39
C ASP A 19 49.44 -9.35 -3.66
N PRO A 20 50.42 -9.65 -4.50
CA PRO A 20 50.90 -11.01 -4.68
C PRO A 20 51.45 -11.58 -3.36
N GLY A 21 51.18 -12.84 -3.07
CA GLY A 21 51.69 -13.52 -1.89
C GLY A 21 50.97 -13.27 -0.56
N VAL A 22 49.94 -12.39 -0.51
CA VAL A 22 49.12 -12.18 0.71
C VAL A 22 48.21 -13.36 1.06
N GLY A 23 48.02 -14.32 0.14
CA GLY A 23 47.31 -15.56 0.40
C GLY A 23 45.83 -15.59 -0.01
N LYS A 24 45.38 -14.77 -1.00
CA LYS A 24 44.01 -14.76 -1.55
C LYS A 24 43.54 -16.15 -1.97
N THR A 25 44.32 -16.75 -2.89
CA THR A 25 44.01 -18.10 -3.42
C THR A 25 44.01 -19.15 -2.33
N SER A 26 44.93 -19.07 -1.36
CA SER A 26 44.98 -20.00 -0.21
C SER A 26 43.72 -19.90 0.65
N LEU A 27 43.20 -18.68 0.90
CA LEU A 27 41.95 -18.48 1.66
C LEU A 27 40.75 -19.13 0.96
N ILE A 28 40.66 -18.98 -0.35
CA ILE A 28 39.57 -19.57 -1.14
C ILE A 28 39.64 -21.10 -1.14
N LEU A 29 40.83 -21.65 -1.38
CA LEU A 29 41.02 -23.10 -1.40
C LEU A 29 40.81 -23.73 -0.01
N SER A 30 41.31 -23.08 1.05
CA SER A 30 41.10 -23.53 2.43
C SER A 30 39.63 -23.50 2.84
N LEU A 31 38.83 -22.58 2.33
CA LEU A 31 37.38 -22.58 2.57
C LEU A 31 36.70 -23.84 1.96
N VAL A 32 37.12 -24.24 0.77
CA VAL A 32 36.47 -25.33 0.02
C VAL A 32 36.94 -26.72 0.49
N SER A 33 38.26 -26.85 0.76
CA SER A 33 38.84 -28.14 1.15
C SER A 33 38.78 -28.39 2.67
N GLU A 34 38.51 -27.35 3.48
CA GLU A 34 38.63 -27.38 4.92
C GLU A 34 40.06 -27.81 5.42
N GLU A 35 41.06 -27.67 4.54
CA GLU A 35 42.47 -27.98 4.77
C GLU A 35 43.33 -26.89 4.10
N PHE A 36 44.56 -26.68 4.63
CA PHE A 36 45.50 -25.77 4.00
C PHE A 36 46.12 -26.44 2.74
N PRO A 37 46.07 -25.82 1.56
CA PRO A 37 46.57 -26.40 0.32
C PRO A 37 48.10 -26.49 0.32
N GLU A 38 48.66 -27.67 -0.02
CA GLU A 38 50.11 -27.86 -0.19
C GLU A 38 50.62 -27.16 -1.46
N ASP A 39 49.83 -27.27 -2.54
CA ASP A 39 50.09 -26.60 -3.85
C ASP A 39 49.06 -25.53 -4.10
N VAL A 40 49.48 -24.28 -4.20
CA VAL A 40 48.60 -23.14 -4.46
C VAL A 40 48.78 -22.66 -5.92
N PRO A 41 47.74 -22.80 -6.78
CA PRO A 41 47.84 -22.25 -8.14
C PRO A 41 47.87 -20.72 -8.10
N PRO A 42 48.38 -20.08 -9.17
CA PRO A 42 48.47 -18.61 -9.23
C PRO A 42 47.11 -17.89 -9.19
N LYS A 43 46.02 -18.63 -9.47
CA LYS A 43 44.63 -18.18 -9.39
C LYS A 43 43.68 -19.36 -9.12
N ALA A 44 42.66 -19.16 -8.26
CA ALA A 44 41.58 -20.09 -8.11
C ALA A 44 40.50 -19.92 -9.19
N GLU A 45 39.82 -21.01 -9.55
CA GLU A 45 38.60 -20.93 -10.36
C GLU A 45 37.49 -20.23 -9.58
N GLU A 46 36.50 -19.64 -10.29
CA GLU A 46 35.34 -19.05 -9.65
C GLU A 46 34.53 -20.12 -8.92
N ILE A 47 34.28 -19.91 -7.63
CA ILE A 47 33.57 -20.84 -6.76
C ILE A 47 32.18 -20.33 -6.47
N THR A 48 31.18 -21.22 -6.58
CA THR A 48 29.82 -20.92 -6.19
C THR A 48 29.42 -21.70 -4.94
N ILE A 49 29.15 -21.01 -3.85
CA ILE A 49 28.60 -21.58 -2.62
C ILE A 49 27.08 -21.56 -2.73
N PRO A 50 26.38 -22.70 -2.67
CA PRO A 50 24.93 -22.75 -2.78
C PRO A 50 24.24 -22.16 -1.54
N ALA A 51 23.03 -21.63 -1.72
CA ALA A 51 22.27 -20.95 -0.68
C ALA A 51 22.00 -21.76 0.59
N ASN A 52 21.90 -23.08 0.47
CA ASN A 52 21.59 -23.96 1.61
C ASN A 52 22.72 -24.14 2.63
N VAL A 53 23.96 -23.77 2.27
CA VAL A 53 25.12 -23.80 3.17
C VAL A 53 25.56 -22.43 3.66
N THR A 54 24.97 -21.36 3.16
CA THR A 54 25.23 -20.01 3.65
C THR A 54 24.25 -19.63 4.76
N PRO A 55 24.69 -18.94 5.84
CA PRO A 55 23.81 -18.54 6.95
C PRO A 55 22.61 -17.71 6.50
N GLU A 56 22.81 -16.82 5.53
CA GLU A 56 21.80 -15.92 4.97
C GLU A 56 20.94 -16.58 3.86
N GLN A 57 21.19 -17.87 3.56
CA GLN A 57 20.51 -18.64 2.50
C GLN A 57 20.55 -17.96 1.12
N VAL A 58 21.67 -17.33 0.78
CA VAL A 58 21.91 -16.64 -0.47
C VAL A 58 23.07 -17.29 -1.22
N PRO A 59 22.93 -17.63 -2.52
CA PRO A 59 24.03 -18.17 -3.29
C PRO A 59 25.15 -17.15 -3.41
N THR A 60 26.39 -17.58 -3.22
CA THR A 60 27.55 -16.69 -3.16
C THR A 60 28.62 -17.15 -4.13
N ASN A 61 29.03 -16.26 -5.04
CA ASN A 61 30.13 -16.47 -5.96
C ASN A 61 31.38 -15.79 -5.45
N ILE A 62 32.47 -16.53 -5.39
CA ILE A 62 33.78 -16.03 -4.96
C ILE A 62 34.70 -16.01 -6.16
N VAL A 63 35.32 -14.86 -6.40
CA VAL A 63 36.21 -14.60 -7.52
C VAL A 63 37.59 -14.20 -7.01
N ASP A 64 38.62 -14.90 -7.48
CA ASP A 64 40.02 -14.59 -7.22
C ASP A 64 40.59 -13.68 -8.31
N TYR A 65 41.35 -12.67 -7.92
CA TYR A 65 42.14 -11.85 -8.83
C TYR A 65 43.62 -12.11 -8.64
N SER A 66 44.32 -12.41 -9.75
CA SER A 66 45.75 -12.60 -9.79
C SER A 66 46.42 -11.62 -10.78
N SER A 67 47.26 -10.75 -10.29
CA SER A 67 48.01 -9.79 -11.12
C SER A 67 49.04 -10.45 -12.06
N THR A 68 49.35 -11.73 -11.83
CA THR A 68 50.25 -12.53 -12.69
C THR A 68 49.53 -13.14 -13.87
N GLU A 69 48.23 -13.37 -13.77
CA GLU A 69 47.40 -14.06 -14.77
C GLU A 69 46.42 -13.11 -15.48
N GLN A 70 46.13 -11.94 -14.91
CA GLN A 70 45.09 -11.03 -15.38
C GLN A 70 45.58 -9.60 -15.53
N THR A 71 44.98 -8.87 -16.46
CA THR A 71 45.30 -7.46 -16.74
C THR A 71 44.49 -6.53 -15.83
N ASP A 72 44.94 -5.28 -15.71
CA ASP A 72 44.22 -4.22 -14.96
C ASP A 72 42.84 -3.93 -15.57
N GLU A 73 42.67 -4.11 -16.88
CA GLU A 73 41.35 -3.99 -17.52
C GLU A 73 40.37 -5.05 -17.00
N THR A 74 40.84 -6.30 -16.88
CA THR A 74 40.05 -7.40 -16.27
C THR A 74 39.72 -7.13 -14.82
N LEU A 75 40.67 -6.54 -14.05
CA LEU A 75 40.41 -6.15 -12.66
C LEU A 75 39.29 -5.12 -12.57
N ASN A 76 39.34 -4.07 -13.38
CA ASN A 76 38.31 -3.04 -13.40
C ASN A 76 36.94 -3.61 -13.76
N GLU A 77 36.86 -4.52 -14.73
CA GLU A 77 35.60 -5.21 -15.06
C GLU A 77 35.06 -6.05 -13.88
N GLU A 78 35.92 -6.80 -13.20
CA GLU A 78 35.51 -7.62 -12.06
C GLU A 78 35.13 -6.76 -10.85
N ILE A 79 35.79 -5.63 -10.59
CA ILE A 79 35.39 -4.65 -9.59
C ILE A 79 33.97 -4.13 -9.90
N VAL A 80 33.67 -3.81 -11.16
CA VAL A 80 32.34 -3.34 -11.55
C VAL A 80 31.28 -4.42 -11.36
N LYS A 81 31.58 -5.69 -11.66
CA LYS A 81 30.65 -6.83 -11.51
C LYS A 81 30.47 -7.28 -10.05
N ALA A 82 31.46 -7.07 -9.18
CA ALA A 82 31.43 -7.47 -7.78
C ALA A 82 30.35 -6.73 -6.99
N HIS A 83 29.76 -7.39 -6.01
CA HIS A 83 28.86 -6.77 -5.04
C HIS A 83 29.62 -6.26 -3.81
N VAL A 84 30.72 -6.92 -3.46
CA VAL A 84 31.65 -6.55 -2.38
C VAL A 84 33.08 -6.86 -2.82
N VAL A 85 34.01 -6.04 -2.39
CA VAL A 85 35.43 -6.26 -2.61
C VAL A 85 36.13 -6.56 -1.28
N CYS A 86 36.83 -7.70 -1.21
CA CYS A 86 37.66 -8.06 -0.07
C CYS A 86 39.11 -7.71 -0.40
N ILE A 87 39.67 -6.72 0.29
CA ILE A 87 41.10 -6.36 0.17
C ILE A 87 41.89 -7.22 1.18
N VAL A 88 42.66 -8.16 0.65
CA VAL A 88 43.48 -9.06 1.46
C VAL A 88 44.90 -8.48 1.58
N TYR A 89 45.38 -8.34 2.82
CA TYR A 89 46.75 -7.95 3.15
C TYR A 89 47.38 -8.99 4.08
N SER A 90 48.71 -9.00 4.17
CA SER A 90 49.46 -9.86 5.11
C SER A 90 49.74 -9.08 6.39
N VAL A 91 49.31 -9.62 7.55
CA VAL A 91 49.50 -8.95 8.84
C VAL A 91 50.98 -8.81 9.27
N GLU A 92 51.87 -9.59 8.65
CA GLU A 92 53.32 -9.48 8.90
C GLU A 92 54.00 -8.44 7.98
N ASP A 93 53.32 -7.95 6.93
CA ASP A 93 53.88 -7.10 5.90
C ASP A 93 53.22 -5.71 5.94
N GLU A 94 53.90 -4.72 6.54
CA GLU A 94 53.42 -3.36 6.68
C GLU A 94 53.20 -2.68 5.29
N ASP A 95 54.02 -3.02 4.28
CA ASP A 95 53.87 -2.46 2.92
C ASP A 95 52.53 -2.86 2.31
N SER A 96 52.07 -4.09 2.58
CA SER A 96 50.74 -4.56 2.11
C SER A 96 49.59 -3.85 2.80
N LEU A 97 49.74 -3.43 4.07
CA LEU A 97 48.76 -2.65 4.83
C LEU A 97 48.72 -1.19 4.27
N ASP A 98 49.87 -0.55 4.05
CA ASP A 98 49.94 0.81 3.52
C ASP A 98 49.34 0.91 2.10
N ARG A 99 49.43 -0.15 1.32
CA ARG A 99 48.84 -0.20 -0.02
C ARG A 99 47.33 -0.26 -0.04
N ILE A 100 46.68 -0.55 1.06
CA ILE A 100 45.20 -0.47 1.15
C ILE A 100 44.72 0.95 0.83
N THR A 101 45.32 1.95 1.49
CA THR A 101 44.92 3.36 1.34
C THR A 101 45.56 4.06 0.15
N SER A 102 46.82 3.71 -0.18
CA SER A 102 47.58 4.34 -1.26
C SER A 102 47.24 3.79 -2.65
N HIS A 103 46.79 2.55 -2.77
CA HIS A 103 46.56 1.89 -4.06
C HIS A 103 45.15 1.29 -4.19
N TRP A 104 44.76 0.36 -3.32
CA TRP A 104 43.56 -0.46 -3.53
C TRP A 104 42.25 0.32 -3.40
N LEU A 105 42.05 1.11 -2.34
CA LEU A 105 40.84 1.93 -2.18
C LEU A 105 40.67 2.99 -3.28
N PRO A 106 41.73 3.76 -3.67
CA PRO A 106 41.62 4.66 -4.81
C PRO A 106 41.29 3.95 -6.13
N LEU A 107 41.91 2.79 -6.38
CA LEU A 107 41.65 2.00 -7.60
C LEU A 107 40.18 1.54 -7.66
N ILE A 108 39.64 1.04 -6.57
CA ILE A 108 38.21 0.62 -6.48
C ILE A 108 37.29 1.81 -6.73
N ARG A 109 37.58 2.98 -6.12
CA ARG A 109 36.79 4.21 -6.33
C ARG A 109 36.84 4.67 -7.79
N ASN A 110 38.00 4.64 -8.42
CA ASN A 110 38.16 5.02 -9.82
C ASN A 110 37.43 4.08 -10.78
N ALA A 111 37.45 2.76 -10.51
CA ALA A 111 36.80 1.77 -11.34
C ALA A 111 35.25 1.88 -11.28
N ILE A 112 34.70 2.31 -10.15
CA ILE A 112 33.24 2.47 -9.96
C ILE A 112 32.75 3.80 -10.57
N GLY A 113 33.55 4.86 -10.51
CA GLY A 113 33.17 6.22 -10.92
C GLY A 113 32.37 6.98 -9.86
N GLU A 114 32.39 8.32 -9.95
CA GLU A 114 31.77 9.20 -8.93
C GLU A 114 30.24 9.15 -8.90
N ASP A 115 29.61 8.79 -10.01
CA ASP A 115 28.14 8.78 -10.16
C ASP A 115 27.47 7.48 -9.69
N GLN A 116 28.22 6.45 -9.31
CA GLN A 116 27.68 5.17 -8.88
C GLN A 116 27.72 5.01 -7.35
N GLN A 117 26.80 4.20 -6.81
CA GLN A 117 26.77 3.87 -5.40
C GLN A 117 28.08 3.19 -4.97
N ARG A 118 28.70 3.67 -3.89
CA ARG A 118 29.92 3.08 -3.30
C ARG A 118 29.69 1.60 -3.01
N LYS A 119 30.67 0.77 -3.37
CA LYS A 119 30.65 -0.66 -3.06
C LYS A 119 31.21 -0.92 -1.67
N PRO A 120 30.62 -1.81 -0.89
CA PRO A 120 31.17 -2.21 0.39
C PRO A 120 32.53 -2.90 0.20
N VAL A 121 33.45 -2.57 1.07
CA VAL A 121 34.79 -3.15 1.14
C VAL A 121 34.96 -3.85 2.48
N VAL A 122 35.58 -5.02 2.48
CA VAL A 122 35.98 -5.75 3.69
C VAL A 122 37.51 -5.89 3.69
N LEU A 123 38.15 -5.46 4.77
CA LEU A 123 39.58 -5.63 4.95
C LEU A 123 39.88 -6.98 5.57
N VAL A 124 40.82 -7.73 4.98
CA VAL A 124 41.14 -9.10 5.40
C VAL A 124 42.62 -9.21 5.71
N GLY A 125 42.96 -9.21 6.99
CA GLY A 125 44.32 -9.45 7.47
C GLY A 125 44.61 -10.94 7.55
N ASN A 126 45.34 -11.48 6.60
CA ASN A 126 45.70 -12.91 6.56
C ASN A 126 47.05 -13.17 7.20
N LYS A 127 47.34 -14.43 7.54
CA LYS A 127 48.55 -14.94 8.16
C LYS A 127 48.71 -14.53 9.63
N VAL A 128 47.63 -14.38 10.39
CA VAL A 128 47.72 -14.05 11.84
C VAL A 128 48.48 -15.07 12.67
N ASP A 129 48.72 -16.26 12.12
CA ASP A 129 49.57 -17.29 12.73
C ASP A 129 51.05 -16.90 12.81
N LEU A 130 51.46 -15.81 12.15
CA LEU A 130 52.84 -15.32 12.11
C LEU A 130 53.14 -14.15 13.05
N ILE A 131 52.10 -13.60 13.72
CA ILE A 131 52.23 -12.46 14.62
C ILE A 131 51.69 -12.78 16.00
N GLU A 132 52.21 -12.09 17.03
CA GLU A 132 51.75 -12.22 18.43
C GLU A 132 50.70 -11.16 18.79
N TYR A 133 50.62 -10.06 18.06
CA TYR A 133 49.74 -8.91 18.32
C TYR A 133 48.88 -8.60 17.10
N SER A 134 47.59 -8.26 17.36
CA SER A 134 46.63 -7.91 16.34
C SER A 134 46.95 -6.57 15.68
N THR A 135 46.70 -6.45 14.35
CA THR A 135 46.81 -5.21 13.57
C THR A 135 45.51 -4.41 13.50
N ILE A 136 44.47 -4.86 14.19
CA ILE A 136 43.10 -4.27 14.12
C ILE A 136 43.11 -2.78 14.47
N ASP A 137 43.89 -2.35 15.46
CA ASP A 137 43.92 -0.92 15.85
C ASP A 137 44.36 0.01 14.71
N SER A 138 45.35 -0.44 13.88
CA SER A 138 45.76 0.31 12.70
C SER A 138 44.69 0.33 11.61
N VAL A 139 43.96 -0.76 11.46
CA VAL A 139 42.87 -0.89 10.47
C VAL A 139 41.65 -0.09 10.86
N LEU A 140 41.35 0.06 12.16
CA LEU A 140 40.24 0.89 12.62
C LEU A 140 40.36 2.34 12.18
N THR A 141 41.57 2.89 12.14
CA THR A 141 41.85 4.24 11.61
C THR A 141 41.47 4.33 10.12
N ILE A 142 41.76 3.30 9.34
CA ILE A 142 41.39 3.24 7.91
C ILE A 142 39.85 3.22 7.77
N MET A 143 39.14 2.51 8.64
CA MET A 143 37.66 2.46 8.60
C MET A 143 37.03 3.81 8.95
N GLU A 144 37.67 4.62 9.81
CA GLU A 144 37.21 5.97 10.11
C GLU A 144 37.35 6.92 8.90
N ASP A 145 38.45 6.80 8.15
CA ASP A 145 38.74 7.65 6.99
C ASP A 145 38.01 7.22 5.69
N PHE A 146 37.64 5.96 5.59
CA PHE A 146 37.05 5.36 4.38
C PHE A 146 35.71 4.69 4.67
N PRO A 147 34.59 5.43 4.55
CA PRO A 147 33.26 4.94 4.92
C PRO A 147 32.72 3.79 4.05
N GLU A 148 33.37 3.45 2.94
CA GLU A 148 33.06 2.24 2.16
C GLU A 148 33.59 0.95 2.80
N VAL A 149 34.50 1.05 3.79
CA VAL A 149 35.02 -0.11 4.53
C VAL A 149 34.00 -0.49 5.61
N GLU A 150 33.28 -1.56 5.39
CA GLU A 150 32.16 -2.02 6.25
C GLU A 150 32.66 -2.83 7.45
N SER A 151 33.77 -3.57 7.31
CA SER A 151 34.33 -4.41 8.36
C SER A 151 35.77 -4.79 8.08
N CYS A 152 36.45 -5.23 9.14
CA CYS A 152 37.75 -5.86 9.05
C CYS A 152 37.73 -7.21 9.76
N VAL A 153 38.52 -8.17 9.24
CA VAL A 153 38.65 -9.52 9.81
C VAL A 153 40.10 -9.95 9.73
N GLU A 154 40.65 -10.43 10.84
CA GLU A 154 41.92 -11.14 10.87
C GLU A 154 41.70 -12.64 10.75
N CYS A 155 42.41 -13.29 9.85
CA CYS A 155 42.27 -14.72 9.55
C CYS A 155 43.62 -15.38 9.25
N SER A 156 43.63 -16.70 9.21
CA SER A 156 44.77 -17.49 8.74
C SER A 156 44.29 -18.65 7.88
N ALA A 157 44.70 -18.63 6.61
CA ALA A 157 44.46 -19.75 5.71
C ALA A 157 45.13 -21.05 6.23
N LYS A 158 46.31 -20.93 6.88
CA LYS A 158 47.10 -22.05 7.38
C LYS A 158 46.46 -22.76 8.57
N THR A 159 45.89 -22.01 9.50
CA THR A 159 45.25 -22.56 10.70
C THR A 159 43.74 -22.67 10.56
N LEU A 160 43.17 -22.28 9.43
CA LEU A 160 41.74 -22.22 9.15
C LEU A 160 40.98 -21.24 10.06
N HIS A 161 41.70 -20.29 10.66
CA HIS A 161 41.13 -19.35 11.61
C HIS A 161 40.32 -18.26 10.87
N ASN A 162 39.04 -18.04 11.28
CA ASN A 162 38.13 -17.01 10.81
C ASN A 162 37.88 -16.96 9.27
N ILE A 163 38.14 -18.08 8.55
CA ILE A 163 37.90 -18.11 7.08
C ILE A 163 36.43 -18.00 6.78
N SER A 164 35.60 -18.82 7.41
CA SER A 164 34.12 -18.78 7.23
C SER A 164 33.54 -17.45 7.66
N GLU A 165 34.05 -16.87 8.73
CA GLU A 165 33.66 -15.55 9.24
C GLU A 165 33.97 -14.43 8.24
N MET A 166 35.14 -14.48 7.58
CA MET A 166 35.49 -13.52 6.53
C MET A 166 34.47 -13.47 5.40
N PHE A 167 34.12 -14.64 4.86
CA PHE A 167 33.12 -14.72 3.78
C PHE A 167 31.72 -14.37 4.28
N TYR A 168 31.37 -14.69 5.52
CA TYR A 168 30.14 -14.25 6.15
C TYR A 168 30.06 -12.72 6.26
N TYR A 169 31.14 -12.06 6.72
CA TYR A 169 31.16 -10.59 6.80
C TYR A 169 31.10 -9.94 5.41
N ALA A 170 31.74 -10.53 4.41
CA ALA A 170 31.62 -10.06 3.02
C ALA A 170 30.17 -10.17 2.49
N GLN A 171 29.50 -11.28 2.76
CA GLN A 171 28.09 -11.46 2.41
C GLN A 171 27.21 -10.47 3.18
N LYS A 172 27.47 -10.30 4.48
CA LYS A 172 26.73 -9.38 5.36
C LYS A 172 26.87 -7.92 4.93
N ALA A 173 28.03 -7.49 4.49
CA ALA A 173 28.27 -6.13 3.97
C ALA A 173 27.39 -5.81 2.74
N VAL A 174 27.05 -6.81 1.93
CA VAL A 174 26.12 -6.66 0.80
C VAL A 174 24.67 -6.68 1.24
N LEU A 175 24.32 -7.63 2.11
CA LEU A 175 22.93 -7.88 2.51
C LEU A 175 22.43 -6.90 3.57
N HIS A 176 23.32 -6.41 4.43
CA HIS A 176 23.01 -5.57 5.57
C HIS A 176 23.98 -4.39 5.70
N PRO A 177 24.11 -3.52 4.65
CA PRO A 177 25.11 -2.44 4.65
C PRO A 177 24.84 -1.44 5.77
N THR A 178 25.91 -0.84 6.29
CA THR A 178 25.85 0.15 7.40
C THR A 178 25.54 1.54 6.87
N SER A 179 26.15 1.93 5.76
CA SER A 179 26.12 3.30 5.23
C SER A 179 24.71 3.90 5.06
N PRO A 180 23.67 3.18 4.58
CA PRO A 180 22.35 3.79 4.48
C PRO A 180 21.65 4.01 5.83
N LEU A 181 22.09 3.30 6.89
CA LEU A 181 21.46 3.35 8.20
C LEU A 181 22.09 4.35 9.14
N TYR A 182 23.41 4.52 9.09
CA TYR A 182 24.19 5.13 10.15
C TYR A 182 25.29 6.04 9.61
N ILE A 183 25.55 7.16 10.29
CA ILE A 183 26.62 8.11 10.00
C ILE A 183 27.68 7.93 11.08
N MET A 184 28.86 7.43 10.70
CA MET A 184 29.96 7.14 11.64
C MET A 184 30.47 8.40 12.33
N GLU A 185 30.62 9.50 11.58
CA GLU A 185 31.11 10.79 12.08
C GLU A 185 30.19 11.40 13.16
N GLU A 186 28.88 11.28 12.98
CA GLU A 186 27.87 11.82 13.91
C GLU A 186 27.51 10.80 15.00
N GLN A 187 27.92 9.56 14.85
CA GLN A 187 27.54 8.41 15.71
C GLN A 187 26.02 8.28 15.89
N ASP A 188 25.27 8.54 14.81
CA ASP A 188 23.82 8.57 14.82
C ASP A 188 23.20 7.99 13.53
N LEU A 189 21.91 7.67 13.59
CA LEU A 189 21.15 7.18 12.46
C LEU A 189 21.02 8.24 11.37
N THR A 190 21.06 7.84 10.09
CA THR A 190 20.80 8.75 8.98
C THR A 190 19.38 9.33 9.05
N PRO A 191 19.14 10.54 8.50
CA PRO A 191 17.80 11.12 8.45
C PRO A 191 16.77 10.22 7.77
N ALA A 192 17.18 9.47 6.73
CA ALA A 192 16.33 8.52 6.02
C ALA A 192 15.96 7.32 6.90
N CYS A 193 16.92 6.76 7.64
CA CYS A 193 16.70 5.69 8.60
C CYS A 193 15.78 6.13 9.74
N LYS A 194 16.04 7.31 10.35
CA LYS A 194 15.16 7.91 11.37
C LYS A 194 13.73 8.06 10.86
N LYS A 195 13.54 8.62 9.67
CA LYS A 195 12.22 8.79 9.06
C LYS A 195 11.49 7.46 8.90
N SER A 196 12.19 6.43 8.45
CA SER A 196 11.63 5.08 8.28
C SER A 196 11.24 4.45 9.62
N LEU A 197 12.10 4.54 10.62
CA LEU A 197 11.86 4.04 11.97
C LEU A 197 10.75 4.80 12.71
N ILE A 198 10.65 6.12 12.54
CA ILE A 198 9.54 6.94 13.06
C ILE A 198 8.20 6.46 12.50
N ARG A 199 8.14 6.17 11.19
CA ARG A 199 6.93 5.60 10.59
C ARG A 199 6.60 4.23 11.21
N ILE A 200 7.59 3.37 11.37
CA ILE A 200 7.43 2.04 11.96
C ILE A 200 6.91 2.15 13.39
N PHE A 201 7.50 3.01 14.21
CA PHE A 201 7.04 3.30 15.56
C PHE A 201 5.57 3.68 15.59
N LYS A 202 5.15 4.66 14.78
CA LYS A 202 3.76 5.13 14.70
C LYS A 202 2.77 4.04 14.24
N ILE A 203 3.19 3.10 13.41
CA ILE A 203 2.33 1.97 13.00
C ILE A 203 2.19 0.99 14.16
N CYS A 204 3.25 0.78 14.96
CA CYS A 204 3.26 -0.18 16.06
C CYS A 204 2.56 0.35 17.32
N ASP A 205 2.50 1.66 17.51
CA ASP A 205 1.72 2.36 18.53
C ASP A 205 0.23 2.23 18.21
N ILE A 206 -0.43 1.20 18.76
CA ILE A 206 -1.80 0.80 18.41
C ILE A 206 -2.84 1.68 19.10
N ASP A 207 -2.58 2.10 20.33
CA ASP A 207 -3.49 2.94 21.11
C ASP A 207 -3.29 4.46 20.89
N GLY A 208 -2.21 4.83 20.17
CA GLY A 208 -1.95 6.21 19.75
C GLY A 208 -1.43 7.13 20.87
N ASP A 209 -0.90 6.57 21.94
CA ASP A 209 -0.38 7.33 23.09
C ASP A 209 1.04 7.87 22.91
N ASN A 210 1.69 7.57 21.75
CA ASN A 210 3.08 7.83 21.37
C ASN A 210 4.12 7.08 22.22
N LEU A 211 3.74 5.97 22.79
CA LEU A 211 4.61 5.03 23.49
C LEU A 211 4.49 3.63 22.87
N LEU A 212 5.40 2.75 23.18
CA LEU A 212 5.25 1.32 22.90
C LEU A 212 5.23 0.55 24.22
N ASN A 213 4.06 0.08 24.60
CA ASN A 213 3.87 -0.75 25.77
C ASN A 213 4.32 -2.22 25.50
N ASP A 214 4.32 -3.06 26.53
CA ASP A 214 4.81 -4.45 26.44
C ASP A 214 4.04 -5.30 25.43
N TYR A 215 2.74 -5.08 25.31
CA TYR A 215 1.91 -5.79 24.34
C TYR A 215 2.31 -5.41 22.90
N GLU A 216 2.50 -4.13 22.63
CA GLU A 216 2.88 -3.59 21.32
C GLU A 216 4.31 -3.99 20.94
N LEU A 217 5.25 -3.94 21.88
CA LEU A 217 6.61 -4.43 21.69
C LEU A 217 6.64 -5.93 21.40
N ASN A 218 5.82 -6.72 22.09
CA ASN A 218 5.72 -8.16 21.80
C ASN A 218 5.10 -8.43 20.43
N LEU A 219 4.06 -7.67 20.02
CA LEU A 219 3.51 -7.75 18.67
C LEU A 219 4.54 -7.36 17.61
N PHE A 220 5.27 -6.27 17.81
CA PHE A 220 6.36 -5.84 16.94
C PHE A 220 7.41 -6.95 16.79
N GLN A 221 7.87 -7.52 17.91
CA GLN A 221 8.86 -8.61 17.93
C GLN A 221 8.36 -9.83 17.14
N ARG A 222 7.14 -10.29 17.43
CA ARG A 222 6.53 -11.43 16.72
C ARG A 222 6.43 -11.18 15.21
N ARG A 223 6.08 -9.96 14.82
CA ARG A 223 5.92 -9.58 13.41
C ARG A 223 7.24 -9.51 12.66
N CYS A 224 8.28 -8.97 13.29
CA CYS A 224 9.59 -8.80 12.67
C CYS A 224 10.41 -10.09 12.65
N PHE A 225 10.34 -10.87 13.73
CA PHE A 225 11.27 -11.99 13.97
C PHE A 225 10.57 -13.35 14.16
N ASN A 226 9.24 -13.43 14.09
CA ASN A 226 8.41 -14.62 14.30
C ASN A 226 8.59 -15.30 15.68
N THR A 227 9.17 -14.61 16.63
CA THR A 227 9.42 -15.09 18.00
C THR A 227 8.81 -14.13 19.01
N PRO A 228 8.20 -14.63 20.10
CA PRO A 228 7.73 -13.76 21.17
C PRO A 228 8.90 -13.16 21.94
N LEU A 229 8.73 -11.97 22.47
CA LEU A 229 9.68 -11.36 23.41
C LEU A 229 9.43 -11.94 24.81
N GLN A 230 10.49 -12.49 25.42
CA GLN A 230 10.41 -12.99 26.79
C GLN A 230 10.39 -11.80 27.77
N PRO A 231 9.58 -11.84 28.84
CA PRO A 231 9.47 -10.72 29.78
C PRO A 231 10.81 -10.26 30.36
N GLN A 232 11.69 -11.21 30.74
CA GLN A 232 13.02 -10.92 31.28
C GLN A 232 13.91 -10.13 30.30
N ILE A 233 13.87 -10.50 29.00
CA ILE A 233 14.62 -9.80 27.95
C ILE A 233 14.05 -8.39 27.75
N LEU A 234 12.72 -8.23 27.85
CA LEU A 234 12.07 -6.93 27.74
C LEU A 234 12.51 -5.99 28.87
N ASP A 235 12.52 -6.49 30.10
CA ASP A 235 13.00 -5.73 31.27
C ASP A 235 14.47 -5.32 31.12
N GLU A 236 15.33 -6.23 30.63
CA GLU A 236 16.74 -5.92 30.35
C GLU A 236 16.88 -4.82 29.28
N VAL A 237 16.09 -4.87 28.21
CA VAL A 237 16.08 -3.85 27.17
C VAL A 237 15.66 -2.50 27.73
N LYS A 238 14.60 -2.43 28.55
CA LYS A 238 14.14 -1.19 29.21
C LYS A 238 15.23 -0.63 30.11
N VAL A 239 15.91 -1.46 30.90
CA VAL A 239 17.02 -1.04 31.77
C VAL A 239 18.16 -0.44 30.93
N VAL A 240 18.52 -1.07 29.80
CA VAL A 240 19.57 -0.56 28.90
C VAL A 240 19.17 0.81 28.33
N ILE A 241 17.92 0.97 27.89
CA ILE A 241 17.42 2.25 27.38
C ILE A 241 17.50 3.31 28.46
N GLN A 242 16.95 3.05 29.65
CA GLN A 242 16.84 4.02 30.73
C GLN A 242 18.21 4.46 31.24
N LYS A 243 19.20 3.57 31.26
CA LYS A 243 20.58 3.87 31.65
C LYS A 243 21.27 4.87 30.70
N ASN A 244 20.97 4.79 29.41
CA ASN A 244 21.64 5.59 28.38
C ASN A 244 20.84 6.83 27.98
N ILE A 245 19.51 6.74 27.98
CA ILE A 245 18.60 7.83 27.61
C ILE A 245 17.51 7.94 28.68
N PRO A 246 17.58 8.95 29.58
CA PRO A 246 16.60 9.12 30.67
C PRO A 246 15.16 9.22 30.16
N ASP A 247 14.93 9.91 29.02
CA ASP A 247 13.60 10.09 28.39
C ASP A 247 13.23 8.91 27.46
N GLY A 248 14.01 7.83 27.44
CA GLY A 248 13.79 6.69 26.55
C GLY A 248 12.68 5.76 27.03
N ILE A 249 12.34 5.80 28.32
CA ILE A 249 11.24 5.07 28.94
C ILE A 249 10.34 6.05 29.67
N PHE A 250 9.03 5.91 29.49
CA PHE A 250 8.01 6.68 30.19
C PHE A 250 6.84 5.78 30.56
N HIS A 251 6.38 5.81 31.81
CA HIS A 251 5.32 4.93 32.34
C HIS A 251 5.52 3.44 32.00
N ASP A 252 6.76 2.97 32.12
CA ASP A 252 7.17 1.59 31.78
C ASP A 252 7.03 1.23 30.28
N ALA A 253 6.79 2.18 29.40
CA ALA A 253 6.70 2.00 27.95
C ALA A 253 7.87 2.69 27.24
N VAL A 254 8.22 2.22 26.05
CA VAL A 254 9.33 2.74 25.24
C VAL A 254 8.87 3.95 24.44
N THR A 255 9.57 5.09 24.62
CA THR A 255 9.33 6.30 23.84
C THR A 255 9.96 6.19 22.45
N LEU A 256 9.58 7.09 21.52
CA LEU A 256 10.24 7.18 20.22
C LEU A 256 11.76 7.35 20.32
N LYS A 257 12.25 8.13 21.31
CA LYS A 257 13.69 8.31 21.55
C LYS A 257 14.35 6.98 21.95
N GLY A 258 13.72 6.23 22.85
CA GLY A 258 14.19 4.91 23.27
C GLY A 258 14.21 3.91 22.12
N PHE A 259 13.18 3.92 21.26
CA PHE A 259 13.10 3.05 20.09
C PHE A 259 14.22 3.34 19.07
N LEU A 260 14.45 4.62 18.75
CA LEU A 260 15.54 5.02 17.85
C LEU A 260 16.92 4.68 18.42
N PHE A 261 17.11 4.89 19.72
CA PHE A 261 18.35 4.51 20.40
C PHE A 261 18.65 3.02 20.32
N LEU A 262 17.64 2.16 20.49
CA LEU A 262 17.83 0.71 20.34
C LEU A 262 18.38 0.35 18.96
N HIS A 263 17.84 0.93 17.90
CA HIS A 263 18.34 0.67 16.55
C HIS A 263 19.74 1.25 16.32
N CYS A 264 20.05 2.41 16.89
CA CYS A 264 21.40 2.95 16.90
C CYS A 264 22.37 1.99 17.61
N LEU A 265 22.01 1.50 18.79
CA LEU A 265 22.80 0.56 19.56
C LEU A 265 23.01 -0.80 18.84
N PHE A 266 22.01 -1.31 18.13
CA PHE A 266 22.17 -2.51 17.32
C PHE A 266 23.23 -2.32 16.26
N ILE A 267 23.23 -1.20 15.55
CA ILE A 267 24.19 -0.89 14.50
C ILE A 267 25.59 -0.71 15.08
N GLN A 268 25.75 0.05 16.15
CA GLN A 268 27.03 0.25 16.86
C GLN A 268 27.66 -1.06 17.36
N ARG A 269 26.83 -2.06 17.67
CA ARG A 269 27.25 -3.40 18.05
C ARG A 269 27.42 -4.36 16.87
N GLY A 270 27.42 -3.85 15.64
CA GLY A 270 27.54 -4.64 14.42
C GLY A 270 26.36 -5.56 14.12
N ARG A 271 25.16 -5.31 14.69
CA ARG A 271 23.92 -6.09 14.46
C ARG A 271 22.98 -5.39 13.46
N ASN A 272 23.53 -4.98 12.32
CA ASN A 272 22.78 -4.27 11.27
C ASN A 272 21.60 -5.10 10.74
N GLU A 273 21.76 -6.43 10.70
CA GLU A 273 20.74 -7.38 10.27
C GLU A 273 19.44 -7.22 11.04
N THR A 274 19.48 -6.88 12.32
CA THR A 274 18.29 -6.66 13.15
C THR A 274 17.49 -5.45 12.63
N THR A 275 18.15 -4.32 12.38
CA THR A 275 17.50 -3.12 11.85
C THR A 275 17.02 -3.36 10.42
N TRP A 276 17.79 -4.03 9.57
CA TRP A 276 17.37 -4.38 8.22
C TRP A 276 16.18 -5.33 8.17
N ALA A 277 16.12 -6.32 9.07
CA ALA A 277 14.98 -7.23 9.18
C ALA A 277 13.69 -6.45 9.48
N VAL A 278 13.76 -5.47 10.40
CA VAL A 278 12.65 -4.57 10.71
C VAL A 278 12.27 -3.75 9.48
N LEU A 279 13.20 -3.03 8.87
CA LEU A 279 12.93 -2.18 7.71
C LEU A 279 12.31 -2.95 6.54
N ARG A 280 12.88 -4.12 6.20
CA ARG A 280 12.35 -4.98 5.13
C ARG A 280 10.96 -5.53 5.44
N ARG A 281 10.68 -5.86 6.70
CA ARG A 281 9.35 -6.30 7.12
C ARG A 281 8.28 -5.22 6.86
N PHE A 282 8.67 -3.95 6.96
CA PHE A 282 7.82 -2.79 6.70
C PHE A 282 7.91 -2.27 5.25
N GLY A 283 8.53 -3.03 4.35
CA GLY A 283 8.54 -2.80 2.92
C GLY A 283 9.65 -1.90 2.39
N TYR A 284 10.68 -1.60 3.16
CA TYR A 284 11.81 -0.78 2.72
C TYR A 284 12.87 -1.58 1.96
N ASN A 285 13.45 -0.98 0.93
CA ASN A 285 14.59 -1.48 0.17
C ASN A 285 15.92 -0.96 0.74
N GLU A 286 17.03 -1.26 0.06
CA GLU A 286 18.38 -0.87 0.45
C GLU A 286 18.64 0.65 0.37
N GLN A 287 17.84 1.40 -0.39
CA GLN A 287 17.87 2.87 -0.46
C GLN A 287 16.94 3.52 0.58
N LEU A 288 16.36 2.73 1.49
CA LEU A 288 15.35 3.17 2.47
C LEU A 288 14.10 3.77 1.84
N GLU A 289 13.80 3.36 0.60
CA GLU A 289 12.56 3.66 -0.09
C GLU A 289 11.60 2.46 0.01
N MET A 290 10.32 2.73 -0.02
CA MET A 290 9.33 1.64 -0.01
C MET A 290 9.28 0.93 -1.36
N CYS A 291 9.38 -0.40 -1.35
CA CYS A 291 9.34 -1.23 -2.55
C CYS A 291 8.02 -1.06 -3.31
N LYS A 292 8.09 -0.95 -4.64
CA LYS A 292 6.91 -0.81 -5.49
C LYS A 292 5.96 -2.00 -5.37
N ASP A 293 6.50 -3.22 -5.28
CA ASP A 293 5.71 -4.44 -5.13
C ASP A 293 5.01 -4.52 -3.77
N TYR A 294 5.62 -3.93 -2.72
CA TYR A 294 5.01 -3.79 -1.41
C TYR A 294 3.86 -2.79 -1.44
N LEU A 295 4.03 -1.65 -2.13
CA LEU A 295 3.02 -0.60 -2.22
C LEU A 295 1.86 -0.99 -3.15
N ARG A 296 2.17 -1.62 -4.28
CA ARG A 296 1.21 -1.95 -5.35
C ARG A 296 1.32 -3.41 -5.77
N PRO A 297 0.86 -4.35 -4.92
CA PRO A 297 0.85 -5.76 -5.28
C PRO A 297 -0.06 -5.98 -6.49
N THR A 298 0.26 -6.98 -7.30
CA THR A 298 -0.48 -7.28 -8.53
C THR A 298 -1.90 -7.71 -8.22
N LEU A 299 -2.88 -6.93 -8.64
CA LEU A 299 -4.31 -7.22 -8.53
C LEU A 299 -4.89 -7.51 -9.93
N LYS A 300 -5.51 -8.68 -10.10
CA LYS A 300 -6.21 -9.05 -11.34
C LYS A 300 -7.68 -8.67 -11.23
N ILE A 301 -8.14 -7.76 -12.09
CA ILE A 301 -9.54 -7.31 -12.17
C ILE A 301 -10.11 -7.79 -13.50
N PRO A 302 -11.06 -8.73 -13.52
CA PRO A 302 -11.71 -9.18 -14.75
C PRO A 302 -12.48 -8.04 -15.43
N PRO A 303 -12.58 -8.00 -16.76
CA PRO A 303 -13.36 -7.01 -17.47
C PRO A 303 -14.83 -7.01 -17.02
N GLY A 304 -15.36 -5.83 -16.69
CA GLY A 304 -16.73 -5.68 -16.19
C GLY A 304 -16.93 -5.94 -14.69
N SER A 305 -15.85 -6.26 -13.96
CA SER A 305 -15.81 -6.28 -12.50
C SER A 305 -15.43 -4.90 -11.96
N SER A 306 -15.76 -4.64 -10.70
CA SER A 306 -15.35 -3.44 -9.95
C SER A 306 -14.64 -3.83 -8.67
N THR A 307 -14.07 -2.86 -7.99
CA THR A 307 -13.35 -3.04 -6.73
C THR A 307 -14.09 -2.33 -5.61
N GLU A 308 -14.27 -3.00 -4.48
CA GLU A 308 -14.91 -2.51 -3.28
C GLU A 308 -14.04 -2.82 -2.06
N LEU A 309 -14.22 -2.10 -0.96
CA LEU A 309 -13.58 -2.44 0.31
C LEU A 309 -14.15 -3.76 0.84
N SER A 310 -13.28 -4.68 1.24
CA SER A 310 -13.68 -5.87 1.98
C SER A 310 -14.06 -5.52 3.42
N HIS A 311 -14.67 -6.45 4.13
CA HIS A 311 -14.98 -6.27 5.55
C HIS A 311 -13.71 -5.98 6.39
N ARG A 312 -12.59 -6.66 6.10
CA ARG A 312 -11.30 -6.40 6.74
C ARG A 312 -10.79 -4.99 6.45
N GLY A 313 -10.89 -4.53 5.20
CA GLY A 313 -10.52 -3.17 4.83
C GLY A 313 -11.36 -2.13 5.57
N GLN A 314 -12.65 -2.36 5.68
CA GLN A 314 -13.56 -1.48 6.44
C GLN A 314 -13.21 -1.46 7.93
N GLN A 315 -13.01 -2.61 8.56
CA GLN A 315 -12.62 -2.70 9.98
C GLN A 315 -11.30 -1.98 10.26
N PHE A 316 -10.29 -2.19 9.43
CA PHE A 316 -9.00 -1.51 9.57
C PHE A 316 -9.15 0.02 9.49
N LEU A 317 -9.90 0.52 8.48
CA LEU A 317 -10.11 1.95 8.30
C LEU A 317 -10.97 2.57 9.42
N THR A 318 -11.90 1.82 9.98
CA THR A 318 -12.68 2.24 11.15
C THR A 318 -11.79 2.34 12.40
N ALA A 319 -11.01 1.30 12.70
CA ALA A 319 -10.08 1.31 13.82
C ALA A 319 -9.02 2.43 13.69
N LEU A 320 -8.59 2.70 12.46
CA LEU A 320 -7.67 3.80 12.19
C LEU A 320 -8.31 5.17 12.45
N PHE A 321 -9.57 5.35 12.03
CA PHE A 321 -10.34 6.57 12.33
C PHE A 321 -10.48 6.79 13.83
N GLU A 322 -10.96 5.78 14.57
CA GLU A 322 -11.16 5.83 16.02
C GLU A 322 -9.87 6.13 16.81
N ARG A 323 -8.72 5.63 16.33
CA ARG A 323 -7.41 5.94 16.93
C ARG A 323 -7.04 7.42 16.84
N TYR A 324 -7.38 8.06 15.71
CA TYR A 324 -6.99 9.44 15.45
C TYR A 324 -8.06 10.48 15.79
N ASP A 325 -9.30 10.07 16.07
CA ASP A 325 -10.36 10.87 16.69
C ASP A 325 -10.07 10.97 18.20
N ARG A 326 -9.17 11.89 18.56
CA ARG A 326 -8.63 11.98 19.92
C ARG A 326 -9.58 12.62 20.91
N ASP A 327 -10.38 13.57 20.46
CA ASP A 327 -11.37 14.25 21.28
C ASP A 327 -12.71 13.50 21.34
N GLY A 328 -12.88 12.43 20.52
CA GLY A 328 -14.04 11.57 20.50
C GLY A 328 -15.31 12.26 20.01
N ASP A 329 -15.18 13.30 19.18
CA ASP A 329 -16.32 14.04 18.62
C ASP A 329 -17.00 13.33 17.44
N GLY A 330 -16.41 12.21 16.97
CA GLY A 330 -16.88 11.40 15.85
C GLY A 330 -16.51 11.96 14.47
N ALA A 331 -15.58 12.92 14.41
CA ALA A 331 -15.07 13.48 13.18
C ALA A 331 -13.56 13.73 13.27
N LEU A 332 -12.86 13.69 12.15
CA LEU A 332 -11.44 14.06 12.11
C LEU A 332 -11.31 15.55 11.81
N SER A 333 -10.72 16.30 12.74
CA SER A 333 -10.27 17.69 12.50
C SER A 333 -9.13 17.74 11.47
N PRO A 334 -8.79 18.91 10.91
CA PRO A 334 -7.65 19.04 9.99
C PRO A 334 -6.32 18.58 10.60
N GLU A 335 -6.12 18.80 11.89
CA GLU A 335 -4.94 18.42 12.64
C GLU A 335 -4.84 16.90 12.81
N GLU A 336 -5.93 16.25 13.22
CA GLU A 336 -6.02 14.79 13.37
C GLU A 336 -5.84 14.09 12.02
N HIS A 337 -6.48 14.59 10.97
CA HIS A 337 -6.29 14.10 9.61
C HIS A 337 -4.83 14.22 9.16
N LYS A 338 -4.13 15.33 9.47
CA LYS A 338 -2.71 15.50 9.18
C LYS A 338 -1.86 14.51 9.97
N MET A 339 -2.20 14.28 11.25
CA MET A 339 -1.50 13.29 12.07
C MET A 339 -1.70 11.87 11.54
N LEU A 340 -2.90 11.50 11.14
CA LEU A 340 -3.21 10.19 10.55
C LEU A 340 -2.36 9.91 9.31
N PHE A 341 -2.22 10.89 8.41
CA PHE A 341 -1.41 10.73 7.19
C PHE A 341 0.06 11.10 7.36
N SER A 342 0.53 11.31 8.59
CA SER A 342 1.95 11.62 8.86
C SER A 342 2.92 10.46 8.54
N THR A 343 2.39 9.24 8.40
CA THR A 343 3.14 8.06 7.95
C THR A 343 3.22 7.95 6.42
N CYS A 344 2.47 8.78 5.69
CA CYS A 344 2.39 8.80 4.24
C CYS A 344 3.23 9.94 3.66
N PRO A 345 3.70 9.85 2.42
CA PRO A 345 4.40 10.98 1.74
C PRO A 345 3.54 12.23 1.64
N SER A 346 2.23 12.05 1.42
CA SER A 346 1.21 13.11 1.37
C SER A 346 -0.16 12.51 1.71
N ALA A 347 -1.14 13.32 2.04
CA ALA A 347 -2.51 12.85 2.15
C ALA A 347 -3.08 12.47 0.78
N PRO A 348 -3.94 11.43 0.67
CA PRO A 348 -4.47 10.95 -0.62
C PRO A 348 -5.44 11.94 -1.28
N TRP A 349 -5.94 12.91 -0.54
CA TRP A 349 -6.84 13.98 -0.98
C TRP A 349 -6.64 15.25 -0.17
N SER A 350 -7.01 16.38 -0.74
CA SER A 350 -6.97 17.67 -0.04
C SER A 350 -8.15 17.79 0.93
N TYR A 351 -7.86 18.11 2.18
CA TYR A 351 -8.87 18.28 3.22
C TYR A 351 -9.87 19.41 2.89
N SER A 352 -9.36 20.55 2.47
CA SER A 352 -10.18 21.76 2.26
C SER A 352 -11.01 21.73 0.96
N THR A 353 -10.49 21.10 -0.08
CA THR A 353 -11.11 21.16 -1.43
C THR A 353 -11.87 19.89 -1.80
N ASP A 354 -11.35 18.71 -1.43
CA ASP A 354 -11.91 17.45 -1.91
C ASP A 354 -12.91 16.84 -0.91
N ILE A 355 -12.61 16.83 0.38
CA ILE A 355 -13.45 16.22 1.40
C ILE A 355 -14.82 16.90 1.46
N ARG A 356 -14.85 18.20 1.76
CA ARG A 356 -16.11 18.97 1.92
C ARG A 356 -17.03 18.95 0.71
N LYS A 357 -16.50 18.59 -0.44
CA LYS A 357 -17.24 18.62 -1.70
C LYS A 357 -17.64 17.24 -2.19
N SER A 358 -17.08 16.18 -1.68
CA SER A 358 -17.26 14.82 -2.19
C SER A 358 -17.92 13.84 -1.23
N CYS A 359 -17.89 14.09 0.07
CA CYS A 359 -18.48 13.20 1.08
C CYS A 359 -19.16 13.98 2.21
N PRO A 360 -20.01 13.33 3.02
CA PRO A 360 -20.65 13.93 4.19
C PRO A 360 -19.62 14.41 5.23
N THR A 361 -19.90 15.57 5.82
CA THR A 361 -19.09 16.18 6.89
C THR A 361 -20.01 16.72 7.98
N ASN A 362 -19.48 16.98 9.20
CA ASN A 362 -20.21 17.67 10.24
C ASN A 362 -20.39 19.19 9.91
N ASP A 363 -21.02 19.94 10.79
CA ASP A 363 -21.30 21.38 10.60
C ASP A 363 -20.03 22.23 10.48
N GLN A 364 -18.93 21.80 11.11
CA GLN A 364 -17.62 22.45 11.02
C GLN A 364 -16.93 22.11 9.68
N GLY A 365 -17.47 21.14 8.93
CA GLY A 365 -16.91 20.61 7.69
C GLY A 365 -15.78 19.63 7.92
N TRP A 366 -15.75 18.97 9.08
CA TRP A 366 -14.83 17.89 9.40
C TRP A 366 -15.40 16.55 8.93
N VAL A 367 -14.51 15.63 8.57
CA VAL A 367 -14.93 14.35 8.02
C VAL A 367 -15.38 13.42 9.15
N THR A 368 -16.64 13.03 9.13
CA THR A 368 -17.20 12.03 10.05
C THR A 368 -16.73 10.62 9.66
N LEU A 369 -16.87 9.63 10.54
CA LEU A 369 -16.59 8.22 10.22
C LEU A 369 -17.35 7.77 8.96
N HIS A 370 -18.61 8.18 8.83
CA HIS A 370 -19.41 7.89 7.64
C HIS A 370 -18.80 8.53 6.36
N GLY A 371 -18.44 9.81 6.43
CA GLY A 371 -17.77 10.50 5.31
C GLY A 371 -16.41 9.91 4.97
N TRP A 372 -15.66 9.48 5.97
CA TRP A 372 -14.40 8.77 5.83
C TRP A 372 -14.55 7.47 5.03
N MET A 373 -15.53 6.63 5.42
CA MET A 373 -15.81 5.38 4.72
C MET A 373 -16.30 5.62 3.28
N CYS A 374 -17.14 6.62 3.08
CA CYS A 374 -17.56 7.06 1.75
C CYS A 374 -16.37 7.46 0.87
N ARG A 375 -15.42 8.21 1.43
CA ARG A 375 -14.25 8.68 0.67
C ARG A 375 -13.32 7.55 0.26
N TRP A 376 -13.06 6.60 1.17
CA TRP A 376 -12.28 5.40 0.86
C TRP A 376 -12.97 4.50 -0.16
N THR A 377 -14.29 4.33 -0.05
CA THR A 377 -15.10 3.60 -1.03
C THR A 377 -14.99 4.21 -2.42
N LEU A 378 -15.09 5.54 -2.52
CA LEU A 378 -14.90 6.27 -3.78
C LEU A 378 -13.50 6.04 -4.36
N MET A 379 -12.45 6.16 -3.55
CA MET A 379 -11.08 5.95 -3.99
C MET A 379 -10.85 4.51 -4.46
N THR A 380 -11.39 3.52 -3.74
CA THR A 380 -11.26 2.10 -4.08
C THR A 380 -11.93 1.76 -5.42
N LEU A 381 -13.08 2.41 -5.74
CA LEU A 381 -13.76 2.19 -7.00
C LEU A 381 -13.02 2.85 -8.19
N ILE A 382 -12.47 4.06 -8.00
CA ILE A 382 -11.86 4.85 -9.09
C ILE A 382 -10.39 4.48 -9.30
N ASP A 383 -9.63 4.32 -8.22
CA ASP A 383 -8.19 4.09 -8.24
C ASP A 383 -7.79 3.13 -7.11
N VAL A 384 -8.01 1.85 -7.36
CA VAL A 384 -7.69 0.78 -6.40
C VAL A 384 -6.19 0.69 -6.12
N LEU A 385 -5.33 1.01 -7.09
CA LEU A 385 -3.87 0.96 -6.89
C LEU A 385 -3.44 2.02 -5.87
N LYS A 386 -4.03 3.20 -5.94
CA LYS A 386 -3.82 4.25 -4.94
C LYS A 386 -4.34 3.83 -3.57
N THR A 387 -5.49 3.15 -3.51
CA THR A 387 -6.02 2.59 -2.26
C THR A 387 -5.05 1.60 -1.63
N LEU A 388 -4.52 0.63 -2.41
CA LEU A 388 -3.55 -0.35 -1.95
C LEU A 388 -2.26 0.30 -1.42
N GLU A 389 -1.77 1.31 -2.14
CA GLU A 389 -0.58 2.06 -1.75
C GLU A 389 -0.77 2.76 -0.39
N TYR A 390 -1.88 3.45 -0.19
CA TYR A 390 -2.14 4.13 1.09
C TYR A 390 -2.41 3.14 2.23
N LEU A 391 -3.09 2.03 1.99
CA LEU A 391 -3.25 0.97 2.99
C LEU A 391 -1.89 0.41 3.44
N ALA A 392 -0.93 0.26 2.50
CA ALA A 392 0.44 -0.14 2.83
C ALA A 392 1.16 0.91 3.68
N TYR A 393 1.07 2.20 3.32
CA TYR A 393 1.66 3.29 4.13
C TYR A 393 1.08 3.36 5.53
N LEU A 394 -0.21 3.12 5.69
CA LEU A 394 -0.94 3.13 6.96
C LEU A 394 -0.73 1.87 7.80
N GLY A 395 -0.04 0.85 7.26
CA GLY A 395 0.36 -0.33 8.00
C GLY A 395 -0.64 -1.49 7.99
N PHE A 396 -1.58 -1.55 7.04
CA PHE A 396 -2.53 -2.68 6.92
C PHE A 396 -1.83 -4.04 6.93
N ASN A 397 -0.74 -4.20 6.17
CA ASN A 397 0.01 -5.45 6.06
C ASN A 397 0.60 -5.91 7.40
N VAL A 398 0.88 -4.96 8.28
CA VAL A 398 1.46 -5.21 9.60
C VAL A 398 0.37 -5.57 10.59
N HIS A 399 -0.73 -4.81 10.62
CA HIS A 399 -1.84 -5.04 11.55
C HIS A 399 -2.59 -6.33 11.25
N GLU A 400 -2.92 -6.58 10.00
CA GLU A 400 -3.68 -7.75 9.58
C GLU A 400 -2.81 -9.00 9.36
N ASN A 401 -1.48 -8.84 9.37
CA ASN A 401 -0.49 -9.88 9.02
C ASN A 401 -0.81 -10.57 7.67
N ASP A 402 -1.35 -9.80 6.74
CA ASP A 402 -1.80 -10.24 5.41
C ASP A 402 -1.48 -9.15 4.38
N SER A 403 -1.53 -9.46 3.11
CA SER A 403 -1.40 -8.46 2.04
C SER A 403 -2.58 -7.50 2.06
N GLN A 404 -2.34 -6.21 1.69
CA GLN A 404 -3.41 -5.23 1.49
C GLN A 404 -4.43 -5.63 0.43
N LEU A 405 -4.15 -6.67 -0.38
CA LEU A 405 -5.15 -7.28 -1.25
C LEU A 405 -6.35 -7.83 -0.48
N ALA A 406 -6.15 -8.27 0.78
CA ALA A 406 -7.23 -8.74 1.64
C ALA A 406 -8.23 -7.62 2.03
N ALA A 407 -7.83 -6.35 1.93
CA ALA A 407 -8.69 -5.20 2.14
C ALA A 407 -9.62 -4.92 0.95
N ILE A 408 -9.39 -5.57 -0.19
CA ILE A 408 -10.11 -5.31 -1.44
C ILE A 408 -10.94 -6.52 -1.82
N HIS A 409 -12.19 -6.27 -2.19
CA HIS A 409 -13.08 -7.25 -2.79
C HIS A 409 -13.25 -6.93 -4.28
N VAL A 410 -12.87 -7.86 -5.16
CA VAL A 410 -13.14 -7.78 -6.59
C VAL A 410 -14.52 -8.40 -6.86
N THR A 411 -15.46 -7.59 -7.35
CA THR A 411 -16.83 -8.02 -7.56
C THR A 411 -16.95 -8.97 -8.75
N ARG A 412 -18.06 -9.69 -8.83
CA ARG A 412 -18.39 -10.47 -10.04
C ARG A 412 -18.60 -9.54 -11.24
N GLU A 413 -18.37 -10.07 -12.43
CA GLU A 413 -18.68 -9.36 -13.68
C GLU A 413 -20.15 -8.95 -13.73
N ARG A 414 -20.41 -7.71 -14.11
CA ARG A 414 -21.78 -7.16 -14.27
C ARG A 414 -22.68 -8.03 -15.15
N ARG A 415 -22.11 -8.65 -16.20
CA ARG A 415 -22.84 -9.55 -17.10
C ARG A 415 -23.41 -10.76 -16.36
N ILE A 416 -22.66 -11.34 -15.43
CA ILE A 416 -23.07 -12.47 -14.60
C ILE A 416 -24.19 -12.06 -13.64
N ASP A 417 -24.05 -10.90 -12.99
CA ASP A 417 -25.07 -10.36 -12.08
C ASP A 417 -26.39 -10.09 -12.80
N LEU A 418 -26.34 -9.54 -14.01
CA LEU A 418 -27.53 -9.34 -14.86
C LEU A 418 -28.19 -10.67 -15.25
N ALA A 419 -27.41 -11.71 -15.60
CA ALA A 419 -27.93 -13.02 -15.95
C ALA A 419 -28.56 -13.72 -14.72
N LYS A 420 -27.94 -13.61 -13.55
CA LYS A 420 -28.44 -14.18 -12.30
C LYS A 420 -29.55 -13.32 -11.64
N ARG A 421 -29.84 -12.15 -12.15
CA ARG A 421 -30.76 -11.16 -11.57
C ARG A 421 -30.45 -10.84 -10.10
N GLN A 422 -29.17 -10.91 -9.72
CA GLN A 422 -28.69 -10.71 -8.37
C GLN A 422 -27.34 -9.98 -8.40
N SER A 423 -27.32 -8.75 -7.92
CA SER A 423 -26.08 -8.00 -7.76
C SER A 423 -25.37 -8.40 -6.47
N SER A 424 -24.05 -8.68 -6.57
CA SER A 424 -23.18 -8.86 -5.41
C SER A 424 -22.54 -7.56 -4.96
N ARG A 425 -22.78 -6.47 -5.67
CA ARG A 425 -22.15 -5.16 -5.47
C ARG A 425 -22.87 -4.36 -4.38
N SER A 426 -22.09 -3.53 -3.69
CA SER A 426 -22.59 -2.53 -2.74
C SER A 426 -22.27 -1.10 -3.14
N VAL A 427 -21.49 -0.89 -4.21
CA VAL A 427 -21.08 0.44 -4.69
C VAL A 427 -21.54 0.62 -6.15
N TYR A 428 -22.22 1.74 -6.42
CA TYR A 428 -22.81 2.04 -7.73
C TYR A 428 -22.44 3.46 -8.19
N MET A 429 -22.12 3.59 -9.48
CA MET A 429 -21.83 4.87 -10.14
C MET A 429 -23.04 5.38 -10.92
N CYS A 430 -23.48 6.58 -10.58
CA CYS A 430 -24.52 7.32 -11.29
C CYS A 430 -23.90 8.52 -12.02
N HIS A 431 -24.08 8.61 -13.34
CA HIS A 431 -23.70 9.79 -14.08
C HIS A 431 -24.86 10.77 -14.14
N VAL A 432 -24.62 12.00 -13.71
CA VAL A 432 -25.57 13.12 -13.73
C VAL A 432 -25.28 13.98 -14.96
N ILE A 433 -26.14 13.91 -15.96
CA ILE A 433 -25.94 14.50 -17.27
C ILE A 433 -27.08 15.50 -17.57
N GLY A 434 -26.75 16.67 -18.06
CA GLY A 434 -27.73 17.69 -18.40
C GLY A 434 -27.06 18.96 -18.90
N PRO A 435 -27.80 19.90 -19.48
CA PRO A 435 -27.23 21.14 -19.99
C PRO A 435 -26.65 22.01 -18.85
N LYS A 436 -25.85 23.00 -19.22
CA LYS A 436 -25.33 23.98 -18.26
C LYS A 436 -26.50 24.74 -17.60
N GLY A 437 -26.44 24.89 -16.28
CA GLY A 437 -27.51 25.55 -15.51
C GLY A 437 -28.72 24.68 -15.16
N ALA A 438 -28.77 23.41 -15.59
CA ALA A 438 -29.86 22.49 -15.27
C ALA A 438 -29.91 22.03 -13.80
N GLY A 439 -29.05 22.51 -12.92
CA GLY A 439 -29.08 22.16 -11.49
C GLY A 439 -28.37 20.87 -11.11
N LYS A 440 -27.54 20.27 -11.98
CA LYS A 440 -26.77 19.05 -11.73
C LYS A 440 -25.96 19.11 -10.44
N THR A 441 -25.16 20.16 -10.30
CA THR A 441 -24.31 20.36 -9.11
C THR A 441 -25.13 20.53 -7.84
N GLY A 442 -26.30 21.18 -7.91
CA GLY A 442 -27.25 21.28 -6.79
C GLY A 442 -27.80 19.91 -6.39
N LEU A 443 -28.14 19.06 -7.36
CA LEU A 443 -28.55 17.69 -7.13
C LEU A 443 -27.42 16.87 -6.47
N CYS A 444 -26.19 16.95 -6.99
CA CYS A 444 -25.05 16.23 -6.42
C CYS A 444 -24.73 16.70 -4.99
N ARG A 445 -24.77 18.01 -4.73
CA ARG A 445 -24.49 18.57 -3.40
C ARG A 445 -25.61 18.29 -2.40
N GLY A 446 -26.87 18.31 -2.84
CA GLY A 446 -28.01 17.94 -2.02
C GLY A 446 -27.93 16.51 -1.47
N PHE A 447 -27.16 15.65 -2.12
CA PHE A 447 -26.91 14.27 -1.67
C PHE A 447 -26.00 14.19 -0.44
N LEU A 448 -25.12 15.16 -0.23
CA LEU A 448 -24.11 15.17 0.83
C LEU A 448 -24.62 15.79 2.14
N VAL A 449 -25.63 16.66 2.08
CA VAL A 449 -26.11 17.42 3.26
C VAL A 449 -27.42 16.86 3.79
N GLU A 450 -27.65 16.99 5.07
CA GLU A 450 -28.93 16.60 5.68
C GLU A 450 -30.05 17.56 5.28
N ASP A 451 -29.82 18.87 5.39
CA ASP A 451 -30.73 19.91 4.97
C ASP A 451 -30.28 20.57 3.66
N MET A 452 -30.95 20.20 2.57
CA MET A 452 -30.66 20.76 1.25
C MET A 452 -30.96 22.26 1.15
N LYS A 453 -31.81 22.82 2.03
CA LYS A 453 -32.10 24.26 2.04
C LYS A 453 -30.87 25.11 2.34
N SER A 454 -29.92 24.55 3.07
CA SER A 454 -28.63 25.20 3.38
C SER A 454 -27.80 25.51 2.14
N LEU A 455 -28.11 24.91 1.00
CA LEU A 455 -27.44 25.14 -0.29
C LEU A 455 -28.06 26.26 -1.13
N ILE A 456 -29.22 26.76 -0.74
CA ILE A 456 -29.93 27.81 -1.49
C ILE A 456 -29.13 29.11 -1.43
N GLY A 457 -28.92 29.73 -2.60
CA GLY A 457 -28.15 30.98 -2.72
C GLY A 457 -26.64 30.83 -2.70
N LYS A 458 -26.11 29.60 -2.54
CA LYS A 458 -24.66 29.36 -2.63
C LYS A 458 -24.25 29.20 -4.10
N GLU A 459 -23.20 29.92 -4.49
CA GLU A 459 -22.53 29.69 -5.78
C GLU A 459 -21.67 28.43 -5.70
N PHE A 460 -21.90 27.48 -6.63
CA PHE A 460 -21.09 26.29 -6.76
C PHE A 460 -19.97 26.53 -7.78
N LYS A 461 -18.75 26.78 -7.30
CA LYS A 461 -17.56 26.74 -8.17
C LYS A 461 -17.34 25.28 -8.58
N THR A 462 -17.49 25.00 -9.85
CA THR A 462 -17.55 23.68 -10.47
C THR A 462 -16.16 23.07 -10.61
N ASN A 463 -15.69 22.33 -9.61
CA ASN A 463 -14.52 21.47 -9.78
C ASN A 463 -14.66 20.10 -9.09
N VAL A 464 -15.87 19.73 -8.65
CA VAL A 464 -16.08 18.44 -8.01
C VAL A 464 -16.80 17.50 -8.93
N VAL A 465 -16.07 16.48 -9.31
CA VAL A 465 -16.53 15.47 -10.27
C VAL A 465 -17.39 14.39 -9.59
N HIS A 466 -17.18 14.09 -8.29
CA HIS A 466 -17.84 12.98 -7.60
C HIS A 466 -18.39 13.39 -6.23
N CYS A 467 -19.62 12.96 -5.92
CA CYS A 467 -20.23 13.02 -4.60
C CYS A 467 -20.63 11.61 -4.19
N VAL A 468 -20.26 11.18 -2.99
CA VAL A 468 -20.54 9.83 -2.48
C VAL A 468 -21.27 9.87 -1.15
N ASN A 469 -22.28 9.06 -1.01
CA ASN A 469 -23.03 8.87 0.23
C ASN A 469 -23.68 7.48 0.22
N THR A 470 -24.23 7.05 1.34
CA THR A 470 -24.98 5.80 1.44
C THR A 470 -26.48 6.02 1.26
N VAL A 471 -27.16 5.00 0.79
CA VAL A 471 -28.62 4.96 0.59
C VAL A 471 -29.13 3.60 1.01
N GLN A 472 -30.25 3.58 1.73
CA GLN A 472 -30.93 2.34 2.09
C GLN A 472 -31.76 1.83 0.92
N VAL A 473 -31.46 0.63 0.45
CA VAL A 473 -32.16 -0.06 -0.63
C VAL A 473 -32.63 -1.42 -0.13
N TYR A 474 -33.93 -1.57 0.09
CA TYR A 474 -34.53 -2.78 0.65
C TYR A 474 -33.87 -3.28 1.95
N GLY A 475 -33.57 -2.36 2.87
CA GLY A 475 -32.94 -2.69 4.17
C GLY A 475 -31.44 -2.97 4.08
N GLN A 476 -30.83 -2.83 2.91
CA GLN A 476 -29.38 -2.92 2.74
C GLN A 476 -28.79 -1.55 2.46
N GLU A 477 -27.70 -1.23 3.13
CA GLU A 477 -26.94 -0.03 2.85
C GLU A 477 -26.12 -0.20 1.57
N LYS A 478 -26.25 0.77 0.65
CA LYS A 478 -25.54 0.82 -0.63
C LYS A 478 -24.87 2.18 -0.79
N HIS A 479 -23.67 2.20 -1.31
CA HIS A 479 -22.98 3.44 -1.67
C HIS A 479 -23.39 3.86 -3.07
N LEU A 480 -23.89 5.09 -3.20
CA LEU A 480 -24.18 5.72 -4.47
C LEU A 480 -23.16 6.83 -4.71
N ILE A 481 -22.52 6.80 -5.86
CA ILE A 481 -21.56 7.81 -6.30
C ILE A 481 -22.21 8.58 -7.42
N LEU A 482 -22.44 9.87 -7.23
CA LEU A 482 -22.93 10.78 -8.25
C LEU A 482 -21.75 11.46 -8.94
N ARG A 483 -21.59 11.26 -10.24
CA ARG A 483 -20.60 11.95 -11.05
C ARG A 483 -21.27 13.06 -11.85
N ASP A 484 -20.94 14.32 -11.52
CA ASP A 484 -21.40 15.49 -12.29
C ASP A 484 -20.60 15.56 -13.60
N ILE A 485 -21.28 15.34 -14.73
CA ILE A 485 -20.66 15.41 -16.05
C ILE A 485 -20.70 16.86 -16.54
N ASP A 486 -19.52 17.46 -16.69
CA ASP A 486 -19.39 18.82 -17.23
C ASP A 486 -19.55 18.79 -18.74
N VAL A 487 -20.59 19.49 -19.22
CA VAL A 487 -20.88 19.62 -20.63
C VAL A 487 -20.48 21.03 -21.06
N LYS A 488 -19.40 21.15 -21.82
CA LYS A 488 -18.90 22.45 -22.31
C LYS A 488 -19.82 23.03 -23.41
N HIS A 489 -20.22 22.20 -24.38
CA HIS A 489 -21.13 22.58 -25.47
C HIS A 489 -22.22 21.53 -25.66
N ALA A 490 -23.44 21.97 -25.95
CA ALA A 490 -24.59 21.09 -26.13
C ALA A 490 -24.46 20.10 -27.32
N LEU A 491 -23.56 20.37 -28.25
CA LEU A 491 -23.29 19.52 -29.42
C LEU A 491 -22.12 18.57 -29.25
N ASP A 492 -21.32 18.72 -28.19
CA ASP A 492 -20.17 17.86 -27.96
C ASP A 492 -20.62 16.41 -27.68
N PRO A 493 -19.99 15.43 -28.33
CA PRO A 493 -20.27 14.03 -28.04
C PRO A 493 -19.74 13.66 -26.66
N LEU A 494 -20.53 12.87 -25.89
CA LEU A 494 -20.04 12.28 -24.63
C LEU A 494 -18.96 11.26 -24.94
N GLN A 495 -17.93 11.23 -24.09
CA GLN A 495 -16.90 10.22 -24.15
C GLN A 495 -17.44 8.86 -23.66
N PRO A 496 -16.91 7.70 -24.11
CA PRO A 496 -17.34 6.39 -23.65
C PRO A 496 -17.33 6.24 -22.11
N GLN A 497 -16.38 6.87 -21.45
CA GLN A 497 -16.25 6.88 -19.99
C GLN A 497 -17.35 7.74 -19.29
N GLU A 498 -17.97 8.67 -20.00
CA GLU A 498 -19.07 9.50 -19.50
C GLU A 498 -20.44 8.84 -19.74
N VAL A 499 -20.52 7.91 -20.68
CA VAL A 499 -21.72 7.13 -20.97
C VAL A 499 -21.82 5.88 -20.10
N ASN A 500 -20.70 5.20 -19.85
CA ASN A 500 -20.69 3.93 -19.13
C ASN A 500 -20.82 4.12 -17.62
N CYS A 501 -21.99 3.82 -17.07
CA CYS A 501 -22.31 3.92 -15.64
C CYS A 501 -23.29 2.81 -15.22
N ASP A 502 -23.58 2.71 -13.92
CA ASP A 502 -24.58 1.75 -13.41
C ASP A 502 -26.01 2.27 -13.61
N VAL A 503 -26.19 3.58 -13.48
CA VAL A 503 -27.45 4.28 -13.76
C VAL A 503 -27.16 5.68 -14.30
N ALA A 504 -27.92 6.15 -15.28
CA ALA A 504 -27.82 7.51 -15.80
C ALA A 504 -28.98 8.37 -15.26
N CYS A 505 -28.63 9.53 -14.70
CA CYS A 505 -29.55 10.56 -14.26
C CYS A 505 -29.51 11.71 -15.27
N LEU A 506 -30.56 11.82 -16.10
CA LEU A 506 -30.70 12.87 -17.09
C LEU A 506 -31.48 14.05 -16.50
N VAL A 507 -30.80 15.18 -16.35
CA VAL A 507 -31.30 16.34 -15.60
C VAL A 507 -31.67 17.50 -16.54
N TYR A 508 -32.88 18.03 -16.39
CA TYR A 508 -33.34 19.25 -17.08
C TYR A 508 -33.91 20.25 -16.06
N ASP A 509 -33.93 21.50 -16.42
CA ASP A 509 -34.54 22.59 -15.65
C ASP A 509 -36.01 22.71 -16.04
N SER A 510 -36.94 22.42 -15.12
CA SER A 510 -38.38 22.45 -15.37
C SER A 510 -38.92 23.87 -15.67
N SER A 511 -38.21 24.90 -15.24
CA SER A 511 -38.54 26.32 -15.51
C SER A 511 -37.98 26.85 -16.81
N ASN A 512 -37.09 26.12 -17.52
CA ASN A 512 -36.47 26.55 -18.77
C ASN A 512 -36.97 25.71 -19.95
N PRO A 513 -37.74 26.27 -20.88
CA PRO A 513 -38.34 25.57 -22.02
C PRO A 513 -37.36 24.82 -22.91
N ARG A 514 -36.10 25.26 -23.00
CA ARG A 514 -35.08 24.69 -23.90
C ARG A 514 -34.23 23.61 -23.24
N SER A 515 -34.46 23.31 -21.96
CA SER A 515 -33.56 22.45 -21.18
C SER A 515 -33.76 20.96 -21.50
N PHE A 516 -34.98 20.52 -21.81
CA PHE A 516 -35.32 19.12 -22.03
C PHE A 516 -34.76 18.55 -23.35
N GLU A 517 -34.70 19.35 -24.40
CA GLU A 517 -34.21 18.93 -25.72
C GLU A 517 -32.83 18.27 -25.65
N TYR A 518 -31.93 18.85 -24.89
CA TYR A 518 -30.59 18.32 -24.72
C TYR A 518 -30.60 16.87 -24.18
N ILE A 519 -31.31 16.62 -23.09
CA ILE A 519 -31.34 15.29 -22.48
C ILE A 519 -32.10 14.27 -23.34
N ALA A 520 -33.11 14.70 -24.08
CA ALA A 520 -33.83 13.84 -25.03
C ALA A 520 -32.88 13.35 -26.14
N ARG A 521 -32.06 14.25 -26.70
CA ARG A 521 -31.01 13.87 -27.69
C ARG A 521 -29.97 12.91 -27.10
N ILE A 522 -29.47 13.19 -25.90
CA ILE A 522 -28.51 12.30 -25.19
C ILE A 522 -29.12 10.92 -24.97
N TYR A 523 -30.36 10.85 -24.51
CA TYR A 523 -31.05 9.58 -24.33
C TYR A 523 -31.14 8.77 -25.63
N ILE A 524 -31.65 9.38 -26.71
CA ILE A 524 -31.82 8.70 -27.99
C ILE A 524 -30.49 8.23 -28.55
N LYS A 525 -29.44 9.06 -28.45
CA LYS A 525 -28.11 8.74 -29.01
C LYS A 525 -27.35 7.64 -28.25
N TYR A 526 -27.43 7.60 -26.90
CA TYR A 526 -26.54 6.78 -26.10
C TYR A 526 -27.24 5.73 -25.24
N TYR A 527 -28.52 5.95 -24.88
CA TYR A 527 -29.19 5.13 -23.89
C TYR A 527 -30.41 4.35 -24.40
N ALA A 528 -30.99 4.75 -25.52
CA ALA A 528 -32.21 4.12 -26.05
C ALA A 528 -32.05 2.61 -26.30
N GLU A 529 -30.90 2.21 -26.85
CA GLU A 529 -30.57 0.81 -27.14
C GLU A 529 -29.67 0.17 -26.04
N SER A 530 -29.28 0.95 -25.03
CA SER A 530 -28.42 0.45 -23.96
C SER A 530 -29.21 -0.30 -22.88
N LYS A 531 -28.54 -1.16 -22.12
CA LYS A 531 -29.12 -1.82 -20.94
C LYS A 531 -28.96 -0.99 -19.67
N ILE A 532 -28.37 0.20 -19.76
CA ILE A 532 -28.17 1.08 -18.60
C ILE A 532 -29.52 1.68 -18.22
N PRO A 533 -29.98 1.55 -16.97
CA PRO A 533 -31.20 2.19 -16.50
C PRO A 533 -31.04 3.72 -16.50
N VAL A 534 -32.11 4.41 -16.91
CA VAL A 534 -32.12 5.87 -17.04
C VAL A 534 -33.27 6.44 -16.25
N MET A 535 -33.00 7.48 -15.46
CA MET A 535 -33.99 8.29 -14.76
C MET A 535 -33.94 9.72 -15.25
N ILE A 536 -35.10 10.30 -15.56
CA ILE A 536 -35.24 11.69 -15.94
C ILE A 536 -35.63 12.51 -14.71
N VAL A 537 -34.90 13.59 -14.45
CA VAL A 537 -35.09 14.45 -13.26
C VAL A 537 -35.30 15.91 -13.73
N GLY A 538 -36.46 16.44 -13.41
CA GLY A 538 -36.74 17.89 -13.56
C GLY A 538 -36.33 18.61 -12.27
N THR A 539 -35.35 19.47 -12.36
CA THR A 539 -34.90 20.32 -11.24
C THR A 539 -35.69 21.61 -11.16
N LYS A 540 -35.48 22.34 -10.05
CA LYS A 540 -36.17 23.61 -9.77
C LYS A 540 -37.70 23.44 -9.71
N GLY A 541 -38.18 22.28 -9.30
CA GLY A 541 -39.60 21.95 -9.18
C GLY A 541 -40.37 22.81 -8.16
N ASP A 542 -39.73 23.78 -7.53
CA ASP A 542 -40.31 24.84 -6.70
C ASP A 542 -40.70 26.11 -7.50
N LEU A 543 -40.30 26.17 -8.77
CA LEU A 543 -40.68 27.23 -9.69
C LEU A 543 -41.82 26.76 -10.61
N ASP A 544 -42.49 27.70 -11.28
CA ASP A 544 -43.54 27.37 -12.23
C ASP A 544 -43.00 26.51 -13.37
N GLU A 545 -43.57 25.33 -13.53
CA GLU A 545 -43.22 24.40 -14.59
C GLU A 545 -43.60 25.01 -15.94
N ARG A 546 -42.65 25.05 -16.87
CA ARG A 546 -42.87 25.58 -18.23
C ARG A 546 -42.92 24.45 -19.24
N ARG A 547 -43.83 24.59 -20.20
CA ARG A 547 -43.90 23.69 -21.36
C ARG A 547 -42.57 23.69 -22.09
N GLN A 548 -42.03 22.49 -22.35
CA GLN A 548 -40.73 22.33 -23.00
C GLN A 548 -40.84 22.48 -24.52
N ASP A 549 -39.87 23.19 -25.13
CA ASP A 549 -39.73 23.39 -26.57
C ASP A 549 -39.15 22.11 -27.23
N TYR A 550 -39.87 21.01 -27.12
CA TYR A 550 -39.53 19.74 -27.72
C TYR A 550 -40.78 19.04 -28.23
N LEU A 551 -40.65 18.16 -29.23
CA LEU A 551 -41.77 17.51 -29.91
C LEU A 551 -42.70 16.77 -28.93
N LEU A 552 -42.14 16.15 -27.90
CA LEU A 552 -42.86 15.43 -26.83
C LEU A 552 -42.58 16.10 -25.49
N GLN A 553 -43.62 16.29 -24.69
CA GLN A 553 -43.39 16.74 -23.31
C GLN A 553 -42.66 15.66 -22.47
N PRO A 554 -42.00 16.00 -21.38
CA PRO A 554 -41.20 15.05 -20.61
C PRO A 554 -41.95 13.77 -20.21
N SER A 555 -43.20 13.87 -19.79
CA SER A 555 -44.05 12.73 -19.41
C SER A 555 -44.42 11.85 -20.62
N GLU A 556 -44.73 12.48 -21.79
CA GLU A 556 -45.02 11.77 -23.05
C GLU A 556 -43.78 11.05 -23.58
N PHE A 557 -42.61 11.70 -23.48
CA PHE A 557 -41.32 11.11 -23.83
C PHE A 557 -41.03 9.87 -22.99
N CYS A 558 -41.19 9.97 -21.65
CA CYS A 558 -41.00 8.84 -20.76
C CYS A 558 -41.96 7.68 -21.09
N SER A 559 -43.23 7.98 -21.38
CA SER A 559 -44.21 6.95 -21.75
C SER A 559 -43.85 6.27 -23.07
N LYS A 560 -43.43 7.03 -24.08
CA LYS A 560 -42.99 6.50 -25.39
C LYS A 560 -41.83 5.53 -25.28
N TYR A 561 -40.84 5.87 -24.46
CA TYR A 561 -39.64 5.06 -24.28
C TYR A 561 -39.72 4.09 -23.10
N LYS A 562 -40.88 3.92 -22.46
CA LYS A 562 -41.11 3.05 -21.30
C LYS A 562 -40.15 3.35 -20.13
N LEU A 563 -39.90 4.63 -19.90
CA LEU A 563 -39.17 5.14 -18.75
C LEU A 563 -40.12 5.42 -17.59
N LEU A 564 -39.57 5.53 -16.38
CA LEU A 564 -40.34 6.08 -15.25
C LEU A 564 -40.74 7.54 -15.54
N PRO A 565 -41.88 8.00 -15.01
CA PRO A 565 -42.27 9.41 -15.11
C PRO A 565 -41.13 10.32 -14.60
N PRO A 566 -41.01 11.54 -15.14
CA PRO A 566 -40.00 12.49 -14.70
C PRO A 566 -40.14 12.75 -13.19
N HIS A 567 -39.04 12.70 -12.47
CA HIS A 567 -39.01 13.02 -11.04
C HIS A 567 -38.70 14.49 -10.82
N LEU A 568 -39.61 15.22 -10.19
CA LEU A 568 -39.39 16.64 -9.87
C LEU A 568 -38.53 16.74 -8.60
N PHE A 569 -37.43 17.49 -8.69
CA PHE A 569 -36.48 17.72 -7.61
C PHE A 569 -36.36 19.20 -7.30
N SER A 570 -36.33 19.56 -6.02
CA SER A 570 -36.06 20.90 -5.56
C SER A 570 -35.27 20.86 -4.23
N LEU A 571 -34.29 21.75 -4.11
CA LEU A 571 -33.56 21.95 -2.86
C LEU A 571 -34.45 22.44 -1.72
N LYS A 572 -35.56 23.12 -2.02
CA LYS A 572 -36.53 23.61 -1.02
C LYS A 572 -37.37 22.49 -0.41
N SER A 573 -37.65 21.42 -1.16
CA SER A 573 -38.52 20.34 -0.72
C SER A 573 -37.87 19.38 0.28
N ASN A 574 -36.54 19.37 0.36
CA ASN A 574 -35.72 18.48 1.18
C ASN A 574 -36.06 16.97 1.03
N LYS A 575 -36.59 16.55 -0.13
CA LYS A 575 -36.95 15.17 -0.42
C LYS A 575 -35.78 14.43 -1.06
N LYS A 576 -35.31 13.37 -0.42
CA LYS A 576 -34.15 12.55 -0.85
C LYS A 576 -34.54 11.30 -1.66
N GLU A 577 -35.82 11.11 -2.00
CA GLU A 577 -36.35 9.95 -2.73
C GLU A 577 -35.66 9.70 -4.07
N VAL A 578 -35.20 10.77 -4.75
CA VAL A 578 -34.46 10.68 -6.03
C VAL A 578 -33.22 9.78 -5.90
N TYR A 579 -32.47 9.89 -4.80
CA TYR A 579 -31.25 9.12 -4.58
C TYR A 579 -31.56 7.65 -4.30
N THR A 580 -32.62 7.37 -3.53
CA THR A 580 -33.10 5.99 -3.28
C THR A 580 -33.55 5.32 -4.58
N LYS A 581 -34.31 6.04 -5.42
CA LYS A 581 -34.73 5.54 -6.73
C LYS A 581 -33.54 5.25 -7.65
N LEU A 582 -32.55 6.17 -7.72
CA LEU A 582 -31.33 5.97 -8.50
C LEU A 582 -30.53 4.75 -8.01
N ALA A 583 -30.31 4.63 -6.71
CA ALA A 583 -29.59 3.49 -6.12
C ALA A 583 -30.33 2.17 -6.37
N THR A 584 -31.66 2.17 -6.24
CA THR A 584 -32.51 0.98 -6.52
C THR A 584 -32.40 0.56 -7.99
N MET A 585 -32.46 1.52 -8.92
CA MET A 585 -32.33 1.24 -10.35
C MET A 585 -30.92 0.71 -10.70
N ALA A 586 -29.88 1.19 -10.02
CA ALA A 586 -28.51 0.71 -10.21
C ALA A 586 -28.33 -0.72 -9.66
N ALA A 587 -28.87 -1.00 -8.48
CA ALA A 587 -28.78 -2.30 -7.82
C ALA A 587 -29.63 -3.38 -8.50
N PHE A 588 -30.80 -3.00 -9.04
CA PHE A 588 -31.78 -3.92 -9.63
C PHE A 588 -32.22 -3.48 -11.05
N PRO A 589 -31.30 -3.44 -12.03
CA PRO A 589 -31.61 -2.96 -13.37
C PRO A 589 -32.68 -3.81 -14.12
N HIS A 590 -32.93 -5.04 -13.68
CA HIS A 590 -33.92 -5.95 -14.25
C HIS A 590 -35.36 -5.63 -13.84
N LEU A 591 -35.57 -4.91 -12.73
CA LEU A 591 -36.93 -4.55 -12.27
C LEU A 591 -37.65 -3.58 -13.22
N ARG A 592 -36.91 -2.89 -14.08
CA ARG A 592 -37.45 -2.05 -15.16
C ARG A 592 -38.42 -2.80 -16.09
N GLN A 593 -38.22 -4.11 -16.30
CA GLN A 593 -39.01 -4.90 -17.26
C GLN A 593 -40.42 -5.27 -16.75
N PHE A 594 -40.67 -5.14 -15.45
CA PHE A 594 -41.92 -5.62 -14.84
C PHE A 594 -42.94 -4.54 -14.46
N GLY A 595 -42.64 -3.26 -14.68
CA GLY A 595 -43.54 -2.16 -14.25
C GLY A 595 -43.77 -2.07 -12.74
N LEU A 596 -43.01 -2.83 -11.94
CA LEU A 596 -43.24 -3.09 -10.51
C LEU A 596 -42.67 -2.00 -9.59
N MET A 597 -42.28 -0.83 -10.10
CA MET A 597 -42.02 0.33 -9.23
C MET A 597 -43.30 1.07 -8.92
N THR A 598 -44.24 0.39 -8.20
CA THR A 598 -45.38 1.05 -7.62
C THR A 598 -45.01 1.70 -6.30
N GLU A 599 -45.56 2.86 -6.02
CA GLU A 599 -45.32 3.68 -4.81
C GLU A 599 -45.75 3.02 -3.49
N ASP A 600 -46.24 1.79 -3.54
CA ASP A 600 -46.78 1.09 -2.37
C ASP A 600 -45.74 0.13 -1.75
N PRO A 601 -45.12 0.48 -0.59
CA PRO A 601 -44.15 -0.38 0.10
C PRO A 601 -44.75 -1.70 0.57
N THR A 602 -46.11 -1.78 0.72
CA THR A 602 -46.76 -2.97 1.27
C THR A 602 -46.87 -4.11 0.27
N LEU A 603 -46.81 -3.83 -1.04
CA LEU A 603 -46.87 -4.86 -2.07
C LEU A 603 -45.59 -5.70 -2.12
N TRP A 604 -44.43 -5.08 -1.78
CA TRP A 604 -43.14 -5.75 -1.75
C TRP A 604 -42.95 -6.71 -0.58
N TRP A 605 -43.53 -6.40 0.57
CA TRP A 605 -43.58 -7.34 1.70
C TRP A 605 -44.35 -8.61 1.33
N LYS A 606 -45.42 -8.49 0.56
CA LYS A 606 -46.22 -9.62 0.06
C LYS A 606 -45.47 -10.44 -0.99
N ALA A 607 -44.72 -9.80 -1.89
CA ALA A 607 -43.87 -10.48 -2.88
C ALA A 607 -42.63 -11.12 -2.24
N GLY A 608 -41.99 -10.47 -1.27
CA GLY A 608 -40.87 -11.02 -0.50
C GLY A 608 -41.27 -12.20 0.38
N LEU A 609 -42.44 -12.15 1.02
CA LEU A 609 -43.02 -13.28 1.75
C LEU A 609 -43.39 -14.46 0.83
N GLY A 610 -43.85 -14.19 -0.39
CA GLY A 610 -44.11 -15.22 -1.39
C GLY A 610 -42.87 -15.98 -1.83
N VAL A 611 -41.72 -15.27 -2.03
CA VAL A 611 -40.43 -15.88 -2.39
C VAL A 611 -39.82 -16.63 -1.19
N ALA A 612 -39.91 -16.08 0.02
CA ALA A 612 -39.45 -16.75 1.24
C ALA A 612 -40.29 -18.00 1.55
N ALA A 613 -41.62 -17.94 1.37
CA ALA A 613 -42.49 -19.10 1.52
C ALA A 613 -42.22 -20.19 0.46
N ALA A 614 -41.95 -19.82 -0.79
CA ALA A 614 -41.59 -20.76 -1.85
C ALA A 614 -40.22 -21.44 -1.60
N THR A 615 -39.24 -20.72 -1.04
CA THR A 615 -37.95 -21.31 -0.67
C THR A 615 -38.06 -22.23 0.54
N VAL A 616 -38.85 -21.88 1.55
CA VAL A 616 -39.09 -22.75 2.71
C VAL A 616 -39.91 -24.00 2.32
N LEU A 617 -40.92 -23.86 1.46
CA LEU A 617 -41.67 -25.00 0.90
C LEU A 617 -40.78 -25.90 0.04
N GLY A 618 -39.90 -25.33 -0.80
CA GLY A 618 -38.94 -26.08 -1.56
C GLY A 618 -37.95 -26.86 -0.69
N PHE A 619 -37.50 -26.28 0.42
CA PHE A 619 -36.61 -26.95 1.38
C PHE A 619 -37.32 -28.07 2.17
N VAL A 620 -38.59 -27.85 2.54
CA VAL A 620 -39.41 -28.86 3.24
C VAL A 620 -39.73 -30.04 2.32
N VAL A 621 -40.07 -29.79 1.05
CA VAL A 621 -40.30 -30.82 0.04
C VAL A 621 -39.02 -31.62 -0.26
N LEU A 622 -37.88 -30.95 -0.39
CA LEU A 622 -36.56 -31.62 -0.58
C LEU A 622 -36.21 -32.47 0.66
N LYS A 623 -36.47 -31.99 1.86
CA LYS A 623 -36.21 -32.74 3.11
C LYS A 623 -37.14 -33.93 3.25
N ALA A 624 -38.42 -33.79 2.86
CA ALA A 624 -39.41 -34.88 2.86
C ALA A 624 -39.07 -35.96 1.80
N LEU A 625 -38.60 -35.56 0.62
CA LEU A 625 -38.13 -36.50 -0.42
C LEU A 625 -36.85 -37.22 0.00
N HIS A 626 -35.94 -36.54 0.75
CA HIS A 626 -34.73 -37.17 1.28
C HIS A 626 -35.05 -38.17 2.42
N SER A 627 -36.03 -37.86 3.28
CA SER A 627 -36.47 -38.78 4.34
C SER A 627 -37.29 -39.98 3.83
N ALA A 628 -37.99 -39.84 2.70
CA ALA A 628 -38.68 -40.93 2.05
C ALA A 628 -37.77 -41.90 1.27
N GLY A 629 -36.57 -41.43 0.88
CA GLY A 629 -35.56 -42.23 0.20
C GLY A 629 -34.69 -43.14 1.08
N THR A 630 -34.78 -42.99 2.41
CA THR A 630 -33.99 -43.81 3.38
C THR A 630 -34.72 -45.00 3.99
N HIS A 631 -35.98 -45.29 3.55
CA HIS A 631 -36.77 -46.43 4.05
C HIS A 631 -36.91 -47.59 3.06
N VAL A 632 -36.09 -47.66 2.01
CA VAL A 632 -36.03 -48.86 1.14
C VAL A 632 -34.56 -49.22 0.95
N ARG A 633 -34.01 -50.00 1.89
CA ARG A 633 -33.02 -51.05 1.64
C ARG A 633 -32.90 -51.97 2.85
N TYR A 634 -33.30 -53.19 2.62
CA TYR A 634 -32.91 -54.38 3.37
C TYR A 634 -31.37 -54.52 3.34
#